data_20d56106394f14cba1cc2d160c632b0d
#
_entry.id   20d56106394f14cba1cc2d160c632b0d
#
_cell.length_a   1.000
_cell.length_b   1.000
_cell.length_c   1.000
_cell.angle_alpha   90.00
_cell.angle_beta   90.00
_cell.angle_gamma   90.00
#
_symmetry.space_group_name_H-M   'P 1'
#
loop_
_entity.id
_entity.type
_entity.pdbx_description
1 polymer ?
#
loop_
_entity_poly.entity_id
_entity_poly.type
_entity_poly.pdbx_seq_one_letter_code
_entity_poly.pdbx_strand_id
1 'polypeptide(L)'
;MALAGRISERLSTGLKRFQPILASAKARDVNESDTSMIVTDVLAEVFGYDKYSEITRELAIRGTYCDLATRIDGKFQMIIEVKAIGLDLKEAHIKQAVD
;
A
#
# COMPACT_ATOMS: atom_id res chain seq x y z
N MET A 1 -6.81 -26.58 -0.27
CA MET A 1 -5.39 -26.83 -0.52
C MET A 1 -4.54 -26.07 0.49
N ALA A 2 -3.45 -26.72 0.96
CA ALA A 2 -2.61 -26.16 2.03
C ALA A 2 -2.03 -24.79 1.68
N LEU A 3 -1.60 -24.58 0.43
CA LEU A 3 -1.03 -23.29 -0.01
C LEU A 3 -2.06 -22.18 0.06
N ALA A 4 -3.28 -22.41 -0.43
CA ALA A 4 -4.34 -21.41 -0.39
C ALA A 4 -4.72 -21.07 1.05
N GLY A 5 -4.76 -22.10 1.95
CA GLY A 5 -5.04 -21.88 3.36
C GLY A 5 -3.96 -21.03 4.04
N ARG A 6 -2.68 -21.29 3.72
CA ARG A 6 -1.57 -20.51 4.28
C ARG A 6 -1.60 -19.07 3.84
N ILE A 7 -1.92 -18.82 2.57
CA ILE A 7 -2.06 -17.45 2.06
C ILE A 7 -3.21 -16.74 2.76
N SER A 8 -4.35 -17.39 2.89
CA SER A 8 -5.52 -16.85 3.57
C SER A 8 -5.24 -16.53 5.02
N GLU A 9 -4.55 -17.43 5.74
CA GLU A 9 -4.15 -17.19 7.14
C GLU A 9 -3.20 -16.01 7.26
N ARG A 10 -2.20 -15.91 6.39
CA ARG A 10 -1.25 -14.82 6.41
C ARG A 10 -1.94 -13.48 6.18
N LEU A 11 -2.84 -13.41 5.20
CA LEU A 11 -3.59 -12.20 4.93
C LEU A 11 -4.49 -11.81 6.10
N SER A 12 -5.22 -12.78 6.64
CA SER A 12 -6.12 -12.55 7.77
C SER A 12 -5.36 -12.08 9.02
N THR A 13 -4.26 -12.75 9.35
CA THR A 13 -3.43 -12.40 10.50
C THR A 13 -2.80 -11.02 10.32
N GLY A 14 -2.28 -10.76 9.13
CA GLY A 14 -1.68 -9.47 8.80
C GLY A 14 -2.67 -8.33 8.86
N LEU A 15 -3.85 -8.51 8.30
CA LEU A 15 -4.90 -7.49 8.34
C LEU A 15 -5.35 -7.21 9.76
N LYS A 16 -5.50 -8.23 10.59
CA LYS A 16 -5.84 -8.05 12.01
C LYS A 16 -4.77 -7.26 12.75
N ARG A 17 -3.50 -7.51 12.45
CA ARG A 17 -2.40 -6.78 13.05
C ARG A 17 -2.45 -5.30 12.71
N PHE A 18 -2.80 -4.96 11.46
CA PHE A 18 -2.82 -3.57 11.01
C PHE A 18 -4.09 -2.81 11.36
N GLN A 19 -5.19 -3.48 11.73
CA GLN A 19 -6.42 -2.81 12.11
C GLN A 19 -6.23 -1.78 13.22
N PRO A 20 -5.60 -2.11 14.38
CA PRO A 20 -5.39 -1.10 15.41
C PRO A 20 -4.39 -0.02 14.98
N ILE A 21 -3.40 -0.37 14.16
CA ILE A 21 -2.44 0.60 13.63
C ILE A 21 -3.17 1.63 12.76
N LEU A 22 -4.04 1.17 11.87
CA LEU A 22 -4.83 2.04 10.99
C LEU A 22 -5.84 2.87 11.79
N ALA A 23 -6.50 2.28 12.77
CA ALA A 23 -7.44 2.98 13.63
C ALA A 23 -6.74 4.11 14.40
N SER A 24 -5.55 3.84 14.96
CA SER A 24 -4.75 4.84 15.64
C SER A 24 -4.30 5.95 14.71
N ALA A 25 -3.84 5.59 13.52
CA ALA A 25 -3.41 6.57 12.52
C ALA A 25 -4.57 7.47 12.09
N LYS A 26 -5.76 6.91 11.89
CA LYS A 26 -6.94 7.67 11.54
C LYS A 26 -7.36 8.61 12.66
N ALA A 27 -7.29 8.14 13.91
CA ALA A 27 -7.63 8.97 15.07
C ALA A 27 -6.68 10.15 15.23
N ARG A 28 -5.39 9.97 14.88
CA ARG A 28 -4.37 11.02 14.91
C ARG A 28 -4.36 11.88 13.64
N ASP A 29 -5.17 11.50 12.64
CA ASP A 29 -5.26 12.18 11.35
C ASP A 29 -3.87 12.41 10.72
N VAL A 30 -3.10 11.32 10.62
CA VAL A 30 -1.75 11.37 10.07
C VAL A 30 -1.75 11.80 8.60
N ASN A 31 -0.66 12.42 8.18
CA ASN A 31 -0.54 12.96 6.84
C ASN A 31 -0.31 11.85 5.80
N GLU A 32 -0.24 12.26 4.53
CA GLU A 32 -0.05 11.34 3.41
C GLU A 32 1.27 10.57 3.50
N SER A 33 2.35 11.25 3.93
CA SER A 33 3.65 10.60 4.08
C SER A 33 3.63 9.50 5.14
N ASP A 34 3.02 9.76 6.29
CA ASP A 34 2.90 8.77 7.35
C ASP A 34 1.96 7.62 6.92
N THR A 35 0.90 7.94 6.17
CA THR A 35 0.02 6.93 5.61
C THR A 35 0.78 6.03 4.63
N SER A 36 1.65 6.61 3.79
CA SER A 36 2.49 5.85 2.85
C SER A 36 3.41 4.87 3.58
N MET A 37 3.93 5.25 4.74
CA MET A 37 4.76 4.36 5.54
C MET A 37 3.98 3.14 6.00
N ILE A 38 2.74 3.33 6.45
CA ILE A 38 1.88 2.21 6.87
C ILE A 38 1.56 1.32 5.67
N VAL A 39 1.22 1.90 4.52
CA VAL A 39 0.93 1.14 3.29
C VAL A 39 2.15 0.32 2.87
N THR A 40 3.34 0.89 2.95
CA THR A 40 4.58 0.17 2.65
C THR A 40 4.74 -1.07 3.55
N ASP A 41 4.48 -0.92 4.84
CA ASP A 41 4.56 -2.04 5.78
C ASP A 41 3.49 -3.10 5.48
N VAL A 42 2.29 -2.68 5.09
CA VAL A 42 1.24 -3.63 4.69
C VAL A 42 1.67 -4.42 3.45
N LEU A 43 2.22 -3.75 2.45
CA LEU A 43 2.72 -4.44 1.25
C LEU A 43 3.81 -5.45 1.60
N ALA A 44 4.71 -5.10 2.50
CA ALA A 44 5.80 -6.00 2.89
C ALA A 44 5.30 -7.15 3.77
N GLU A 45 4.57 -6.86 4.82
CA GLU A 45 4.21 -7.86 5.82
C GLU A 45 2.98 -8.69 5.44
N VAL A 46 1.98 -8.10 4.82
CA VAL A 46 0.75 -8.80 4.46
C VAL A 46 0.88 -9.45 3.09
N PHE A 47 1.35 -8.71 2.11
CA PHE A 47 1.42 -9.20 0.73
C PHE A 47 2.76 -9.85 0.38
N GLY A 48 3.79 -9.71 1.23
CA GLY A 48 5.04 -10.43 1.09
C GLY A 48 6.05 -9.82 0.13
N TYR A 49 5.90 -8.57 -0.26
CA TYR A 49 6.92 -7.90 -1.07
C TYR A 49 8.17 -7.61 -0.25
N ASP A 50 9.33 -7.72 -0.88
CA ASP A 50 10.57 -7.28 -0.25
C ASP A 50 10.60 -5.76 -0.22
N LYS A 51 10.69 -5.22 1.00
CA LYS A 51 10.57 -3.78 1.23
C LYS A 51 11.64 -2.96 0.49
N TYR A 52 12.82 -3.53 0.32
CA TYR A 52 13.96 -2.79 -0.22
C TYR A 52 14.20 -3.01 -1.70
N SER A 53 13.79 -4.16 -2.23
CA SER A 53 14.03 -4.49 -3.64
C SER A 53 12.77 -4.49 -4.50
N GLU A 54 11.59 -4.65 -3.89
CA GLU A 54 10.33 -4.80 -4.63
C GLU A 54 9.34 -3.68 -4.41
N ILE A 55 9.61 -2.75 -3.48
CA ILE A 55 8.76 -1.60 -3.23
C ILE A 55 9.57 -0.33 -3.50
N THR A 56 9.06 0.51 -4.40
CA THR A 56 9.69 1.78 -4.76
C THR A 56 8.75 2.93 -4.39
N ARG A 57 9.32 3.98 -3.81
CA ARG A 57 8.55 5.17 -3.42
C ARG A 57 8.86 6.31 -4.38
N GLU A 58 7.83 7.15 -4.61
CA GLU A 58 7.98 8.39 -5.38
C GLU A 58 8.63 8.16 -6.75
N LEU A 59 8.09 7.18 -7.47
CA LEU A 59 8.63 6.80 -8.77
C LEU A 59 8.03 7.64 -9.89
N ALA A 60 8.89 8.19 -10.74
CA ALA A 60 8.46 8.88 -11.96
C ALA A 60 8.17 7.85 -13.05
N ILE A 61 6.97 7.87 -13.59
CA ILE A 61 6.56 7.02 -14.71
C ILE A 61 5.93 7.92 -15.77
N ARG A 62 6.53 7.93 -16.97
CA ARG A 62 6.02 8.69 -18.12
C ARG A 62 5.71 10.15 -17.80
N GLY A 63 6.61 10.79 -17.04
CA GLY A 63 6.46 12.19 -16.69
C GLY A 63 5.52 12.50 -15.54
N THR A 64 4.94 11.47 -14.92
CA THR A 64 4.12 11.62 -13.72
C THR A 64 4.74 10.84 -12.58
N TYR A 65 4.38 11.21 -11.35
CA TYR A 65 4.86 10.51 -10.16
C TYR A 65 3.76 9.64 -9.58
N CYS A 66 4.15 8.45 -9.12
CA CYS A 66 3.30 7.65 -8.26
C CYS A 66 3.93 7.58 -6.87
N ASP A 67 3.09 7.42 -5.83
CA ASP A 67 3.57 7.41 -4.46
C ASP A 67 4.33 6.12 -4.13
N LEU A 68 3.82 5.00 -4.57
CA LEU A 68 4.41 3.67 -4.36
C LEU A 68 4.22 2.83 -5.61
N ALA A 69 5.19 1.96 -5.87
CA ALA A 69 5.07 0.93 -6.89
C ALA A 69 5.70 -0.36 -6.40
N THR A 70 5.12 -1.48 -6.76
CA THR A 70 5.70 -2.79 -6.50
C THR A 70 6.21 -3.39 -7.80
N ARG A 71 7.33 -4.09 -7.72
CA ARG A 71 7.90 -4.78 -8.88
C ARG A 71 8.53 -6.09 -8.46
N ILE A 72 8.51 -7.05 -9.39
CA ILE A 72 9.13 -8.35 -9.22
C ILE A 72 9.93 -8.62 -10.47
N ASP A 73 11.23 -8.97 -10.30
CA ASP A 73 12.16 -9.21 -11.40
C ASP A 73 12.18 -8.05 -12.41
N GLY A 74 12.15 -6.82 -11.88
CA GLY A 74 12.20 -5.62 -12.69
C GLY A 74 10.90 -5.21 -13.37
N LYS A 75 9.82 -5.99 -13.19
CA LYS A 75 8.53 -5.70 -13.79
C LYS A 75 7.58 -5.13 -12.75
N PHE A 76 6.95 -4.02 -13.07
CA PHE A 76 5.97 -3.41 -12.18
C PHE A 76 4.72 -4.27 -12.07
N GLN A 77 4.26 -4.49 -10.82
CA GLN A 77 3.05 -5.26 -10.52
C GLN A 77 1.89 -4.34 -10.16
N MET A 78 2.15 -3.31 -9.35
CA MET A 78 1.12 -2.35 -8.92
C MET A 78 1.71 -0.96 -8.87
N ILE A 79 0.86 0.01 -9.16
CA ILE A 79 1.13 1.43 -8.98
C ILE A 79 0.09 1.93 -7.99
N ILE A 80 0.54 2.57 -6.92
CA ILE A 80 -0.33 2.91 -5.79
C ILE A 80 -0.28 4.41 -5.55
N GLU A 81 -1.44 5.02 -5.56
CA GLU A 81 -1.63 6.41 -5.15
C GLU A 81 -2.10 6.42 -3.70
N VAL A 82 -1.36 7.07 -2.83
CA VAL A 82 -1.68 7.12 -1.40
C VAL A 82 -2.30 8.47 -1.07
N LYS A 83 -3.38 8.44 -0.31
CA LYS A 83 -4.02 9.65 0.22
C LYS A 83 -3.92 9.63 1.74
N ALA A 84 -3.98 10.81 2.35
CA ALA A 84 -4.01 10.91 3.81
C ALA A 84 -5.17 10.08 4.36
N ILE A 85 -4.94 9.36 5.46
CA ILE A 85 -5.88 8.35 5.95
C ILE A 85 -7.26 8.92 6.31
N GLY A 86 -7.32 10.19 6.72
CA GLY A 86 -8.60 10.85 7.03
C GLY A 86 -9.35 11.39 5.83
N LEU A 87 -8.76 11.29 4.62
CA LEU A 87 -9.36 11.85 3.42
C LEU A 87 -10.34 10.85 2.79
N ASP A 88 -11.58 11.27 2.58
CA ASP A 88 -12.55 10.45 1.87
C ASP A 88 -12.18 10.39 0.38
N LEU A 89 -12.20 9.18 -0.18
CA LEU A 89 -11.95 9.01 -1.61
C LEU A 89 -13.14 9.55 -2.40
N LYS A 90 -12.82 10.40 -3.37
CA LYS A 90 -13.80 10.99 -4.28
C LYS A 90 -13.53 10.51 -5.70
N GLU A 91 -14.52 10.65 -6.58
CA GLU A 91 -14.40 10.26 -7.98
C GLU A 91 -13.15 10.85 -8.63
N ALA A 92 -12.85 12.11 -8.35
CA ALA A 92 -11.67 12.79 -8.88
C ALA A 92 -10.36 12.09 -8.47
N HIS A 93 -10.28 11.55 -7.25
CA HIS A 93 -9.10 10.84 -6.78
C HIS A 93 -8.95 9.49 -7.50
N ILE A 94 -10.04 8.80 -7.73
CA ILE A 94 -10.04 7.53 -8.45
C ILE A 94 -9.59 7.76 -9.90
N LYS A 95 -10.12 8.77 -10.54
CA LYS A 95 -9.74 9.13 -11.89
C LYS A 95 -8.25 9.49 -12.00
N GLN A 96 -7.73 10.23 -11.03
CA GLN A 96 -6.32 10.60 -10.97
C GLN A 96 -5.41 9.37 -10.92
N ALA A 97 -5.79 8.36 -10.16
CA ALA A 97 -5.00 7.13 -10.03
C ALA A 97 -5.05 6.28 -11.30
N VAL A 98 -6.14 6.31 -12.04
CA VAL A 98 -6.33 5.52 -13.28
C VAL A 98 -5.72 6.21 -14.49
N ASP A 99 -5.84 7.51 -14.57
CA ASP A 99 -5.34 8.30 -15.68
C ASP A 99 -3.81 8.44 -15.65
#